data_83cce3e6751261a4c04c2b54384c3915
#
_entry.id   83cce3e6751261a4c04c2b54384c3915
#
_cell.length_a   1.000
_cell.length_b   1.000
_cell.length_c   1.000
_cell.angle_alpha   90.00
_cell.angle_beta   90.00
_cell.angle_gamma   90.00
#
_symmetry.space_group_name_H-M   'P 1'
#
loop_
_entity.id
_entity.type
_entity.pdbx_description
1 polymer ?
#
loop_
_entity_poly.entity_id
_entity_poly.type
_entity_poly.pdbx_seq_one_letter_code
_entity_poly.pdbx_strand_id
1 'polypeptide(L)'
;MPRETGGPSSGWWAYLEDRTCEQVDADVLHDRRLSAVRIVWEALRPLGVGLHEAERVVHARYEALGDRVQRTPPDPLDLASLAARVAALPGRVAAVEAFWDGDTVHDWFVLLVAVMDPPDGESHLATVYHRPDSSPPGAAAAKAGRALAGHLGVPFHFASPDVPDDEAPRWRAVRRPEEGPCAQSDL
;
A
#
# COMPACT_ATOMS: atom_id res chain seq x y z
N MET A 1 3.96 -2.56 -42.49
CA MET A 1 4.29 -1.31 -41.82
C MET A 1 4.75 -1.64 -40.42
N PRO A 2 6.04 -1.52 -40.07
CA PRO A 2 6.50 -1.74 -38.71
C PRO A 2 6.03 -0.58 -37.84
N ARG A 3 5.43 -0.90 -36.69
CA ARG A 3 5.14 0.10 -35.64
C ARG A 3 6.43 0.37 -34.89
N GLU A 4 7.08 1.46 -35.22
CA GLU A 4 8.14 2.04 -34.39
C GLU A 4 7.54 2.77 -33.18
N THR A 5 8.19 2.61 -32.09
CA THR A 5 8.61 3.49 -30.99
C THR A 5 8.26 2.94 -29.63
N GLY A 6 9.27 2.43 -28.94
CA GLY A 6 9.23 2.18 -27.53
C GLY A 6 10.59 1.72 -27.05
N GLY A 7 11.03 2.23 -25.93
CA GLY A 7 12.29 1.86 -25.29
C GLY A 7 12.43 0.35 -25.04
N PRO A 8 13.53 -0.15 -24.48
CA PRO A 8 13.90 -1.57 -24.41
C PRO A 8 12.86 -2.48 -23.75
N SER A 9 11.93 -1.93 -22.98
CA SER A 9 10.83 -2.68 -22.35
C SER A 9 9.67 -3.04 -23.28
N SER A 10 9.49 -2.32 -24.40
CA SER A 10 8.44 -2.60 -25.39
C SER A 10 8.77 -3.75 -26.33
N GLY A 11 10.02 -4.20 -26.36
CA GLY A 11 10.45 -5.32 -27.19
C GLY A 11 9.75 -6.62 -26.81
N TRP A 12 9.58 -6.92 -25.53
CA TRP A 12 8.96 -8.16 -25.05
C TRP A 12 7.47 -8.26 -25.34
N TRP A 13 6.77 -7.14 -25.47
CA TRP A 13 5.35 -7.13 -25.85
C TRP A 13 5.10 -7.78 -27.21
N ALA A 14 6.02 -7.65 -28.15
CA ALA A 14 5.89 -8.23 -29.48
C ALA A 14 6.03 -9.77 -29.53
N TYR A 15 6.49 -10.39 -28.44
CA TYR A 15 6.61 -11.84 -28.31
C TYR A 15 5.39 -12.49 -27.66
N LEU A 16 4.43 -11.69 -27.21
CA LEU A 16 3.17 -12.20 -26.66
C LEU A 16 2.20 -12.50 -27.80
N GLU A 17 1.44 -13.59 -27.65
CA GLU A 17 0.35 -13.92 -28.54
C GLU A 17 -0.78 -12.87 -28.42
N ASP A 18 -1.52 -12.62 -29.50
CA ASP A 18 -2.60 -11.62 -29.54
C ASP A 18 -3.60 -11.82 -28.38
N ARG A 19 -4.01 -13.06 -28.11
CA ARG A 19 -4.90 -13.38 -27.00
C ARG A 19 -4.34 -13.01 -25.64
N THR A 20 -3.04 -13.21 -25.43
CA THR A 20 -2.36 -12.82 -24.20
C THR A 20 -2.30 -11.31 -24.07
N CYS A 21 -2.01 -10.61 -25.15
CA CYS A 21 -2.06 -9.15 -25.19
C CYS A 21 -3.44 -8.61 -24.81
N GLU A 22 -4.51 -9.18 -25.36
CA GLU A 22 -5.91 -8.82 -25.02
C GLU A 22 -6.21 -9.04 -23.52
N GLN A 23 -5.77 -10.16 -22.95
CA GLN A 23 -5.95 -10.45 -21.52
C GLN A 23 -5.20 -9.46 -20.64
N VAL A 24 -3.94 -9.17 -20.97
CA VAL A 24 -3.12 -8.17 -20.23
C VAL A 24 -3.76 -6.79 -20.32
N ASP A 25 -4.21 -6.37 -21.52
CA ASP A 25 -4.87 -5.09 -21.69
C ASP A 25 -6.19 -5.01 -20.91
N ALA A 26 -6.97 -6.07 -20.88
CA ALA A 26 -8.20 -6.15 -20.09
C ALA A 26 -7.89 -6.01 -18.59
N ASP A 27 -6.84 -6.66 -18.08
CA ASP A 27 -6.44 -6.54 -16.69
C ASP A 27 -5.90 -5.15 -16.36
N VAL A 28 -5.09 -4.56 -17.24
CA VAL A 28 -4.60 -3.19 -17.08
C VAL A 28 -5.75 -2.19 -17.08
N LEU A 29 -6.73 -2.32 -18.00
CA LEU A 29 -7.90 -1.45 -18.05
C LEU A 29 -8.73 -1.48 -16.76
N HIS A 30 -8.73 -2.61 -16.04
CA HIS A 30 -9.42 -2.78 -14.76
C HIS A 30 -8.50 -2.57 -13.55
N ASP A 31 -7.30 -2.03 -13.74
CA ASP A 31 -6.28 -1.80 -12.70
C ASP A 31 -5.86 -3.06 -11.92
N ARG A 32 -5.89 -4.24 -12.58
CA ARG A 32 -5.51 -5.54 -12.02
C ARG A 32 -4.05 -5.85 -12.31
N ARG A 33 -3.15 -5.02 -11.81
CA ARG A 33 -1.73 -5.03 -12.15
C ARG A 33 -1.04 -6.36 -11.87
N LEU A 34 -1.23 -6.94 -10.68
CA LEU A 34 -0.60 -8.22 -10.32
C LEU A 34 -1.03 -9.37 -11.25
N SER A 35 -2.29 -9.38 -11.65
CA SER A 35 -2.80 -10.35 -12.63
C SER A 35 -2.13 -10.17 -13.99
N ALA A 36 -2.03 -8.93 -14.47
CA ALA A 36 -1.37 -8.60 -15.73
C ALA A 36 0.11 -9.03 -15.71
N VAL A 37 0.85 -8.71 -14.63
CA VAL A 37 2.26 -9.11 -14.46
C VAL A 37 2.42 -10.63 -14.48
N ARG A 38 1.57 -11.36 -13.78
CA ARG A 38 1.60 -12.81 -13.77
C ARG A 38 1.40 -13.39 -15.18
N ILE A 39 0.42 -12.90 -15.92
CA ILE A 39 0.14 -13.35 -17.30
C ILE A 39 1.36 -13.12 -18.20
N VAL A 40 1.95 -11.93 -18.18
CA VAL A 40 3.15 -11.61 -18.95
C VAL A 40 4.32 -12.49 -18.56
N TRP A 41 4.56 -12.66 -17.26
CA TRP A 41 5.66 -13.48 -16.76
C TRP A 41 5.50 -14.95 -17.14
N GLU A 42 4.31 -15.54 -16.96
CA GLU A 42 4.03 -16.92 -17.32
C GLU A 42 4.23 -17.16 -18.83
N ALA A 43 3.83 -16.21 -19.68
CA ALA A 43 3.98 -16.31 -21.13
C ALA A 43 5.45 -16.18 -21.59
N LEU A 44 6.22 -15.30 -20.96
CA LEU A 44 7.59 -14.98 -21.38
C LEU A 44 8.68 -15.71 -20.60
N ARG A 45 8.35 -16.38 -19.49
CA ARG A 45 9.28 -17.16 -18.69
C ARG A 45 10.06 -18.22 -19.50
N PRO A 46 9.46 -18.94 -20.47
CA PRO A 46 10.19 -19.87 -21.33
C PRO A 46 11.29 -19.21 -22.17
N LEU A 47 11.20 -17.89 -22.41
CA LEU A 47 12.20 -17.08 -23.10
C LEU A 47 13.25 -16.47 -22.18
N GLY A 48 13.24 -16.82 -20.87
CA GLY A 48 14.17 -16.34 -19.87
C GLY A 48 13.82 -14.99 -19.24
N VAL A 49 12.60 -14.48 -19.46
CA VAL A 49 12.13 -13.21 -18.89
C VAL A 49 11.86 -13.37 -17.40
N GLY A 50 12.48 -12.53 -16.57
CA GLY A 50 12.28 -12.47 -15.13
C GLY A 50 11.04 -11.65 -14.75
N LEU A 51 10.67 -11.70 -13.47
CA LEU A 51 9.51 -10.96 -12.94
C LEU A 51 9.64 -9.45 -13.18
N HIS A 52 10.81 -8.90 -12.92
CA HIS A 52 11.08 -7.47 -13.09
C HIS A 52 10.91 -6.99 -14.56
N GLU A 53 11.30 -7.81 -15.54
CA GLU A 53 11.03 -7.50 -16.95
C GLU A 53 9.54 -7.54 -17.26
N ALA A 54 8.81 -8.50 -16.70
CA ALA A 54 7.35 -8.60 -16.86
C ALA A 54 6.64 -7.36 -16.26
N GLU A 55 7.08 -6.89 -15.10
CA GLU A 55 6.59 -5.65 -14.47
C GLU A 55 6.80 -4.44 -15.39
N ARG A 56 7.99 -4.32 -16.01
CA ARG A 56 8.26 -3.22 -16.95
C ARG A 56 7.38 -3.27 -18.19
N VAL A 57 7.09 -4.47 -18.72
CA VAL A 57 6.17 -4.64 -19.86
C VAL A 57 4.77 -4.15 -19.48
N VAL A 58 4.27 -4.55 -18.31
CA VAL A 58 2.95 -4.12 -17.82
C VAL A 58 2.95 -2.62 -17.53
N HIS A 59 4.00 -2.07 -16.94
CA HIS A 59 4.13 -0.62 -16.73
C HIS A 59 3.98 0.16 -18.05
N ALA A 60 4.69 -0.25 -19.09
CA ALA A 60 4.56 0.35 -20.41
C ALA A 60 3.13 0.26 -20.98
N ARG A 61 2.37 -0.79 -20.65
CA ARG A 61 0.95 -0.89 -21.05
C ARG A 61 0.08 0.09 -20.28
N TYR A 62 0.33 0.29 -18.97
CA TYR A 62 -0.34 1.33 -18.19
C TYR A 62 -0.11 2.74 -18.79
N GLU A 63 1.11 3.04 -19.22
CA GLU A 63 1.42 4.30 -19.89
C GLU A 63 0.68 4.41 -21.23
N ALA A 64 0.71 3.35 -22.05
CA ALA A 64 0.06 3.34 -23.36
C ALA A 64 -1.47 3.43 -23.31
N LEU A 65 -2.10 2.87 -22.25
CA LEU A 65 -3.54 2.91 -22.06
C LEU A 65 -4.01 4.17 -21.31
N GLY A 66 -3.12 4.78 -20.54
CA GLY A 66 -3.30 6.10 -19.91
C GLY A 66 -4.66 6.26 -19.21
N ASP A 67 -5.41 7.27 -19.64
CA ASP A 67 -6.72 7.64 -19.06
C ASP A 67 -7.82 6.59 -19.25
N ARG A 68 -7.60 5.57 -20.08
CA ARG A 68 -8.55 4.48 -20.27
C ARG A 68 -8.56 3.50 -19.09
N VAL A 69 -7.51 3.51 -18.26
CA VAL A 69 -7.41 2.64 -17.08
C VAL A 69 -8.42 3.07 -16.02
N GLN A 70 -9.29 2.15 -15.64
CA GLN A 70 -10.23 2.35 -14.53
C GLN A 70 -9.48 2.23 -13.21
N ARG A 71 -8.79 3.32 -12.82
CA ARG A 71 -8.00 3.33 -11.59
C ARG A 71 -8.85 2.97 -10.38
N THR A 72 -8.33 2.07 -9.55
CA THR A 72 -8.92 1.81 -8.24
C THR A 72 -9.02 3.13 -7.45
N PRO A 73 -10.22 3.50 -6.95
CA PRO A 73 -10.35 4.70 -6.14
C PRO A 73 -9.39 4.67 -4.96
N PRO A 74 -8.83 5.83 -4.56
CA PRO A 74 -8.03 5.90 -3.35
C PRO A 74 -8.85 5.50 -2.14
N ASP A 75 -8.18 4.91 -1.15
CA ASP A 75 -8.79 4.74 0.16
C ASP A 75 -9.26 6.10 0.69
N PRO A 76 -10.49 6.21 1.20
CA PRO A 76 -10.95 7.44 1.79
C PRO A 76 -10.17 7.74 3.08
N LEU A 77 -9.66 8.98 3.17
CA LEU A 77 -8.87 9.47 4.30
C LEU A 77 -9.66 10.44 5.19
N ASP A 78 -10.94 10.63 4.91
CA ASP A 78 -11.81 11.42 5.78
C ASP A 78 -12.08 10.70 7.10
N LEU A 79 -12.29 11.50 8.15
CA LEU A 79 -12.45 10.99 9.51
C LEU A 79 -13.62 10.02 9.65
N ALA A 80 -14.74 10.28 8.98
CA ALA A 80 -15.94 9.46 9.10
C ALA A 80 -15.71 8.05 8.54
N SER A 81 -15.06 7.96 7.36
CA SER A 81 -14.72 6.69 6.72
C SER A 81 -13.72 5.89 7.54
N LEU A 82 -12.66 6.53 8.05
CA LEU A 82 -11.66 5.88 8.89
C LEU A 82 -12.25 5.42 10.23
N ALA A 83 -13.07 6.24 10.88
CA ALA A 83 -13.74 5.87 12.12
C ALA A 83 -14.71 4.69 11.92
N ALA A 84 -15.44 4.65 10.79
CA ALA A 84 -16.30 3.52 10.46
C ALA A 84 -15.51 2.21 10.26
N ARG A 85 -14.33 2.27 9.63
CA ARG A 85 -13.43 1.11 9.51
C ARG A 85 -12.96 0.62 10.89
N VAL A 86 -12.54 1.54 11.77
CA VAL A 86 -12.14 1.20 13.14
C VAL A 86 -13.29 0.56 13.92
N ALA A 87 -14.51 1.10 13.80
CA ALA A 87 -15.68 0.56 14.50
C ALA A 87 -16.04 -0.87 14.07
N ALA A 88 -15.60 -1.32 12.90
CA ALA A 88 -15.79 -2.69 12.41
C ALA A 88 -14.71 -3.67 12.89
N LEU A 89 -13.64 -3.20 13.56
CA LEU A 89 -12.55 -4.05 14.03
C LEU A 89 -12.93 -4.78 15.33
N PRO A 90 -12.49 -6.04 15.48
CA PRO A 90 -12.65 -6.75 16.74
C PRO A 90 -11.60 -6.27 17.75
N GLY A 91 -12.02 -5.66 18.86
CA GLY A 91 -11.12 -5.28 19.94
C GLY A 91 -10.91 -3.76 20.05
N ARG A 92 -9.95 -3.38 20.89
CA ARG A 92 -9.64 -1.98 21.20
C ARG A 92 -8.43 -1.51 20.42
N VAL A 93 -8.50 -0.30 19.88
CA VAL A 93 -7.33 0.35 19.27
C VAL A 93 -6.45 0.94 20.36
N ALA A 94 -5.17 0.60 20.37
CA ALA A 94 -4.16 1.14 21.28
C ALA A 94 -3.45 2.35 20.72
N ALA A 95 -3.25 2.39 19.40
CA ALA A 95 -2.65 3.51 18.70
C ALA A 95 -3.09 3.54 17.22
N VAL A 96 -2.92 4.67 16.57
CA VAL A 96 -2.95 4.79 15.10
C VAL A 96 -1.51 4.98 14.65
N GLU A 97 -1.09 4.20 13.67
CA GLU A 97 0.27 4.27 13.13
C GLU A 97 0.24 4.50 11.63
N ALA A 98 1.19 5.29 11.13
CA ALA A 98 1.52 5.38 9.74
C ALA A 98 2.99 5.01 9.54
N PHE A 99 3.29 4.32 8.43
CA PHE A 99 4.66 3.98 8.08
C PHE A 99 4.79 3.83 6.56
N TRP A 100 6.02 4.02 6.09
CA TRP A 100 6.34 3.83 4.68
C TRP A 100 6.45 2.35 4.35
N ASP A 101 5.97 2.02 3.17
CA ASP A 101 6.18 0.74 2.51
C ASP A 101 6.40 1.04 1.03
N GLY A 102 6.94 0.09 0.29
CA GLY A 102 7.24 0.29 -1.11
C GLY A 102 7.20 -1.00 -1.91
N ASP A 103 6.83 -0.85 -3.17
CA ASP A 103 6.94 -1.94 -4.14
C ASP A 103 7.44 -1.40 -5.49
N THR A 104 7.88 -2.30 -6.36
CA THR A 104 8.37 -1.96 -7.70
C THR A 104 7.29 -1.41 -8.64
N VAL A 105 6.05 -1.36 -8.14
CA VAL A 105 4.85 -1.02 -8.90
C VAL A 105 4.38 0.39 -8.62
N HIS A 106 4.34 0.75 -7.34
CA HIS A 106 3.77 2.00 -6.85
C HIS A 106 4.85 2.93 -6.28
N ASP A 107 6.13 2.47 -6.29
CA ASP A 107 7.20 3.17 -5.59
C ASP A 107 6.89 3.28 -4.09
N TRP A 108 7.13 4.41 -3.46
CA TRP A 108 6.85 4.63 -2.05
C TRP A 108 5.40 5.01 -1.79
N PHE A 109 4.76 4.33 -0.85
CA PHE A 109 3.42 4.66 -0.34
C PHE A 109 3.39 4.58 1.18
N VAL A 110 2.32 5.09 1.79
CA VAL A 110 2.16 5.04 3.25
C VAL A 110 1.00 4.12 3.61
N LEU A 111 1.24 3.21 4.53
CA LEU A 111 0.20 2.43 5.19
C LEU A 111 -0.26 3.14 6.45
N LEU A 112 -1.57 3.30 6.61
CA LEU A 112 -2.21 3.74 7.83
C LEU A 112 -2.89 2.53 8.49
N VAL A 113 -2.54 2.25 9.74
CA VAL A 113 -3.03 1.07 10.46
C VAL A 113 -3.55 1.43 11.84
N ALA A 114 -4.48 0.61 12.35
CA ALA A 114 -4.85 0.57 13.75
C ALA A 114 -4.01 -0.48 14.46
N VAL A 115 -3.30 -0.11 15.50
CA VAL A 115 -2.59 -1.05 16.38
C VAL A 115 -3.57 -1.50 17.45
N MET A 116 -3.76 -2.81 17.54
CA MET A 116 -4.79 -3.43 18.39
C MET A 116 -4.21 -3.87 19.74
N ASP A 117 -5.07 -3.85 20.80
CA ASP A 117 -4.72 -4.26 22.15
C ASP A 117 -5.93 -4.94 22.82
N PRO A 118 -5.79 -6.12 23.36
CA PRO A 118 -5.67 -7.38 22.64
C PRO A 118 -6.86 -7.63 21.70
N PRO A 119 -6.72 -8.49 20.71
CA PRO A 119 -5.53 -9.26 20.37
C PRO A 119 -4.43 -8.37 19.77
N ASP A 120 -3.16 -8.63 20.13
CA ASP A 120 -2.02 -7.94 19.56
C ASP A 120 -2.02 -8.11 18.04
N GLY A 121 -1.84 -7.01 17.32
CA GLY A 121 -1.81 -7.02 15.87
C GLY A 121 -2.03 -5.64 15.26
N GLU A 122 -2.03 -5.62 13.95
CA GLU A 122 -2.29 -4.43 13.16
C GLU A 122 -3.47 -4.68 12.23
N SER A 123 -4.32 -3.69 12.09
CA SER A 123 -5.43 -3.72 11.13
C SER A 123 -5.28 -2.59 10.14
N HIS A 124 -5.25 -2.93 8.86
CA HIS A 124 -5.13 -1.97 7.78
C HIS A 124 -6.34 -1.03 7.75
N LEU A 125 -6.08 0.27 7.66
CA LEU A 125 -7.09 1.32 7.56
C LEU A 125 -7.11 1.98 6.18
N ALA A 126 -5.93 2.32 5.65
CA ALA A 126 -5.81 2.94 4.33
C ALA A 126 -4.40 2.78 3.76
N THR A 127 -4.31 2.77 2.43
CA THR A 127 -3.05 2.91 1.69
C THR A 127 -3.06 4.26 0.97
N VAL A 128 -2.00 5.04 1.16
CA VAL A 128 -1.86 6.39 0.60
C VAL A 128 -0.75 6.38 -0.44
N TYR A 129 -1.14 6.29 -1.71
CA TYR A 129 -0.23 6.32 -2.84
C TYR A 129 0.13 7.75 -3.26
N HIS A 130 1.30 7.91 -3.86
CA HIS A 130 1.65 9.16 -4.53
C HIS A 130 0.72 9.42 -5.71
N ARG A 131 0.24 10.68 -5.83
CA ARG A 131 -0.58 11.15 -6.96
C ARG A 131 -0.11 12.55 -7.37
N PRO A 132 0.02 12.82 -8.68
CA PRO A 132 0.57 14.10 -9.16
C PRO A 132 -0.14 15.34 -8.63
N ASP A 133 -1.48 15.26 -8.47
CA ASP A 133 -2.32 16.40 -8.10
C ASP A 133 -2.77 16.38 -6.64
N SER A 134 -2.10 15.59 -5.79
CA SER A 134 -2.46 15.45 -4.37
C SER A 134 -1.30 15.85 -3.44
N SER A 135 -1.63 16.04 -2.17
CA SER A 135 -0.59 16.20 -1.13
C SER A 135 0.34 14.99 -1.12
N PRO A 136 1.62 15.18 -0.76
CA PRO A 136 2.55 14.07 -0.57
C PRO A 136 1.95 12.99 0.35
N PRO A 137 2.18 11.69 0.07
CA PRO A 137 1.58 10.58 0.82
C PRO A 137 1.80 10.70 2.33
N GLY A 138 3.03 11.02 2.75
CA GLY A 138 3.34 11.19 4.18
C GLY A 138 2.53 12.31 4.84
N ALA A 139 2.40 13.47 4.18
CA ALA A 139 1.61 14.58 4.70
C ALA A 139 0.11 14.25 4.79
N ALA A 140 -0.43 13.57 3.76
CA ALA A 140 -1.84 13.16 3.73
C ALA A 140 -2.12 12.11 4.83
N ALA A 141 -1.30 11.09 4.95
CA ALA A 141 -1.40 10.06 6.00
C ALA A 141 -1.25 10.65 7.40
N ALA A 142 -0.29 11.54 7.60
CA ALA A 142 -0.08 12.20 8.89
C ALA A 142 -1.28 13.05 9.32
N LYS A 143 -1.90 13.77 8.36
CA LYS A 143 -3.11 14.56 8.63
C LYS A 143 -4.28 13.65 9.02
N ALA A 144 -4.55 12.61 8.25
CA ALA A 144 -5.64 11.69 8.48
C ALA A 144 -5.45 10.89 9.78
N GLY A 145 -4.23 10.37 10.01
CA GLY A 145 -3.89 9.60 11.21
C GLY A 145 -4.00 10.41 12.50
N ARG A 146 -3.53 11.66 12.52
CA ARG A 146 -3.71 12.55 13.68
C ARG A 146 -5.17 12.85 13.97
N ALA A 147 -5.97 13.10 12.93
CA ALA A 147 -7.39 13.35 13.09
C ALA A 147 -8.13 12.14 13.67
N LEU A 148 -7.82 10.94 13.17
CA LEU A 148 -8.40 9.69 13.67
C LEU A 148 -7.95 9.40 15.10
N ALA A 149 -6.66 9.49 15.39
CA ALA A 149 -6.11 9.26 16.73
C ALA A 149 -6.71 10.21 17.77
N GLY A 150 -6.86 11.49 17.42
CA GLY A 150 -7.53 12.48 18.26
C GLY A 150 -9.01 12.14 18.50
N HIS A 151 -9.72 11.65 17.50
CA HIS A 151 -11.11 11.20 17.63
C HIS A 151 -11.25 9.98 18.55
N LEU A 152 -10.30 9.05 18.47
CA LEU A 152 -10.28 7.81 19.27
C LEU A 152 -9.69 8.02 20.69
N GLY A 153 -9.02 9.13 20.95
CA GLY A 153 -8.31 9.40 22.19
C GLY A 153 -7.07 8.52 22.39
N VAL A 154 -6.41 8.11 21.32
CA VAL A 154 -5.21 7.25 21.31
C VAL A 154 -4.01 7.98 20.73
N PRO A 155 -2.76 7.53 20.98
CA PRO A 155 -1.58 8.11 20.36
C PRO A 155 -1.55 7.89 18.85
N PHE A 156 -0.94 8.84 18.13
CA PHE A 156 -0.55 8.71 16.73
C PHE A 156 0.96 8.58 16.63
N HIS A 157 1.44 7.63 15.84
CA HIS A 157 2.86 7.42 15.55
C HIS A 157 3.12 7.46 14.05
N PHE A 158 4.14 8.22 13.64
CA PHE A 158 4.72 8.21 12.30
C PHE A 158 6.15 8.75 12.41
N ALA A 159 7.12 7.85 12.41
CA ALA A 159 8.51 8.19 12.72
C ALA A 159 9.17 9.05 11.62
N SER A 160 8.83 8.83 10.35
CA SER A 160 9.44 9.53 9.22
C SER A 160 8.39 10.07 8.23
N PRO A 161 7.61 11.12 8.57
CA PRO A 161 6.51 11.58 7.72
C PRO A 161 6.96 12.26 6.42
N ASP A 162 8.17 12.83 6.40
CA ASP A 162 8.64 13.69 5.30
C ASP A 162 9.56 12.95 4.30
N VAL A 163 10.14 11.83 4.73
CA VAL A 163 11.09 11.05 3.93
C VAL A 163 10.71 9.58 3.99
N PRO A 164 10.58 8.90 2.83
CA PRO A 164 10.36 7.46 2.79
C PRO A 164 11.46 6.70 3.53
N ASP A 165 11.05 5.87 4.49
CA ASP A 165 11.94 5.05 5.32
C ASP A 165 11.12 3.88 5.89
N ASP A 166 11.26 2.68 5.31
CA ASP A 166 10.61 1.45 5.73
C ASP A 166 11.29 0.77 6.94
N GLU A 167 12.51 1.21 7.28
CA GLU A 167 13.22 0.77 8.47
C GLU A 167 12.95 1.68 9.69
N ALA A 168 12.16 2.75 9.53
CA ALA A 168 11.82 3.68 10.60
C ALA A 168 11.18 2.96 11.80
N PRO A 169 11.47 3.40 13.03
CA PRO A 169 10.95 2.74 14.23
C PRO A 169 9.42 2.66 14.23
N ARG A 170 8.91 1.45 14.43
CA ARG A 170 7.48 1.17 14.57
C ARG A 170 6.99 1.47 15.98
N TRP A 171 5.69 1.78 16.11
CA TRP A 171 5.06 2.02 17.40
C TRP A 171 5.19 0.81 18.32
N ARG A 172 5.51 1.07 19.59
CA ARG A 172 5.57 0.04 20.64
C ARG A 172 4.81 0.53 21.85
N ALA A 173 3.90 -0.29 22.36
CA ALA A 173 3.24 -0.01 23.62
C ALA A 173 4.29 0.14 24.73
N VAL A 174 4.22 1.23 25.48
CA VAL A 174 4.98 1.33 26.73
C VAL A 174 4.36 0.33 27.70
N ARG A 175 5.02 -0.79 27.93
CA ARG A 175 4.61 -1.71 29.00
C ARG A 175 4.60 -0.95 30.30
N ARG A 176 3.43 -0.78 30.92
CA ARG A 176 3.40 -0.35 32.31
C ARG A 176 4.18 -1.39 33.11
N PRO A 177 5.12 -0.96 34.00
CA PRO A 177 5.70 -1.89 34.94
C PRO A 177 4.54 -2.55 35.70
N GLU A 178 4.51 -3.88 35.73
CA GLU A 178 3.56 -4.62 36.53
C GLU A 178 3.71 -4.11 37.97
N GLU A 179 2.64 -3.56 38.53
CA GLU A 179 2.58 -3.28 39.97
C GLU A 179 2.79 -4.62 40.66
N GLY A 180 3.99 -4.81 41.18
CA GLY A 180 4.34 -6.00 41.93
C GLY A 180 3.34 -6.23 43.04
N PRO A 181 3.06 -7.50 43.41
CA PRO A 181 2.08 -7.83 44.44
C PRO A 181 2.47 -7.09 45.72
N CYS A 182 1.53 -6.30 46.25
CA CYS A 182 1.63 -5.73 47.57
C CYS A 182 2.04 -6.83 48.55
N ALA A 183 3.23 -6.72 49.12
CA ALA A 183 3.63 -7.55 50.25
C ALA A 183 2.61 -7.34 51.34
N GLN A 184 1.80 -8.34 51.60
CA GLN A 184 0.99 -8.42 52.80
C GLN A 184 1.97 -8.54 53.96
N SER A 185 2.09 -7.46 54.74
CA SER A 185 2.76 -7.49 56.02
C SER A 185 1.85 -8.21 56.99
N ASP A 186 2.20 -9.44 57.29
CA ASP A 186 1.64 -10.15 58.46
C ASP A 186 2.17 -9.46 59.74
N LEU A 187 1.23 -9.00 60.58
CA LEU A 187 1.43 -8.66 62.00
C LEU A 187 0.82 -9.77 62.82
#